data_97acc91870e0560c0b8f8001582d98aa
#
_entry.id   97acc91870e0560c0b8f8001582d98aa
#
_cell.length_a   1.000
_cell.length_b   1.000
_cell.length_c   1.000
_cell.angle_alpha   90.00
_cell.angle_beta   90.00
_cell.angle_gamma   90.00
#
_symmetry.space_group_name_H-M   'P 1'
#
loop_
_entity.id
_entity.type
_entity.pdbx_description
1 polymer ?
#
loop_
_entity_poly.entity_id
_entity_poly.type
_entity_poly.pdbx_seq_one_letter_code
_entity_poly.pdbx_strand_id
1 'polypeptide(L)'
;MATLHLADMGADVVKIEDTEAGDYARAMGPARGRSSVFFQLVNRNKRAIRLDLKQPQGREVLLRLAKGAEILVEGFRPGVMAKLGAGYNDLAAVNPRLVYCSITSYGQDGPYADRAGHDINYIGYAGVGDQIGTEEAPVVPNFQIADLLGGALTPVMGILAALIDARSSGRGRHVDVAMTDAVFAHAILLLVGFLEHGKTPGRGTGMLGGGLPCYNVYRTRDGRYMAVGALERKFW
;
A
#
# COMPACT_ATOMS: atom_id res chain seq x y z
N MET A 1 5.47 -3.85 3.06
CA MET A 1 5.98 -3.77 1.66
C MET A 1 6.63 -2.42 1.35
N ALA A 2 6.02 -1.25 1.63
CA ALA A 2 6.63 0.06 1.34
C ALA A 2 8.10 0.17 1.80
N THR A 3 8.37 -0.09 3.09
CA THR A 3 9.73 -0.05 3.61
C THR A 3 10.67 -1.15 3.08
N LEU A 4 10.13 -2.22 2.49
CA LEU A 4 10.95 -3.20 1.77
C LEU A 4 11.51 -2.61 0.48
N HIS A 5 10.69 -1.90 -0.30
CA HIS A 5 11.17 -1.23 -1.51
C HIS A 5 12.28 -0.23 -1.19
N LEU A 6 12.11 0.55 -0.12
CA LEU A 6 13.15 1.48 0.33
C LEU A 6 14.44 0.74 0.76
N ALA A 7 14.30 -0.36 1.51
CA ALA A 7 15.45 -1.18 1.93
C ALA A 7 16.18 -1.82 0.75
N ASP A 8 15.45 -2.31 -0.25
CA ASP A 8 16.03 -2.88 -1.47
C ASP A 8 16.73 -1.82 -2.35
N MET A 9 16.35 -0.55 -2.21
CA MET A 9 17.01 0.61 -2.81
C MET A 9 18.18 1.15 -1.97
N GLY A 10 18.52 0.49 -0.85
CA GLY A 10 19.69 0.83 -0.03
C GLY A 10 19.41 1.68 1.21
N ALA A 11 18.14 1.94 1.56
CA ALA A 11 17.82 2.63 2.81
C ALA A 11 18.14 1.74 4.03
N ASP A 12 18.71 2.33 5.09
CA ASP A 12 18.88 1.66 6.38
C ASP A 12 17.54 1.67 7.14
N VAL A 13 16.83 0.56 7.09
CA VAL A 13 15.50 0.41 7.68
C VAL A 13 15.56 -0.27 9.03
N VAL A 14 15.15 0.44 10.08
CA VAL A 14 14.94 -0.10 11.43
C VAL A 14 13.45 -0.32 11.64
N LYS A 15 13.05 -1.59 11.74
CA LYS A 15 11.69 -1.99 12.03
C LYS A 15 11.46 -2.07 13.52
N ILE A 16 10.46 -1.36 14.02
CA ILE A 16 10.01 -1.45 15.40
C ILE A 16 8.90 -2.47 15.50
N GLU A 17 9.05 -3.45 16.36
CA GLU A 17 8.10 -4.51 16.61
C GLU A 17 7.61 -4.48 18.06
N ASP A 18 6.40 -4.98 18.27
CA ASP A 18 5.84 -5.21 19.62
C ASP A 18 6.73 -6.17 20.43
N THR A 19 6.79 -5.96 21.74
CA THR A 19 7.66 -6.73 22.64
C THR A 19 7.15 -8.14 22.91
N GLU A 20 5.84 -8.37 22.84
CA GLU A 20 5.21 -9.66 23.14
C GLU A 20 5.11 -10.52 21.87
N ALA A 21 4.24 -10.14 20.94
CA ALA A 21 3.95 -10.91 19.74
C ALA A 21 4.92 -10.64 18.59
N GLY A 22 5.58 -9.49 18.57
CA GLY A 22 6.35 -9.03 17.42
C GLY A 22 5.44 -8.66 16.25
N ASP A 23 5.91 -8.88 15.03
CA ASP A 23 5.10 -8.73 13.84
C ASP A 23 4.26 -10.00 13.62
N TYR A 24 2.93 -9.86 13.49
CA TYR A 24 2.03 -10.98 13.21
C TYR A 24 2.38 -11.73 11.92
N ALA A 25 3.03 -11.08 10.96
CA ALA A 25 3.53 -11.72 9.75
C ALA A 25 4.53 -12.87 10.03
N ARG A 26 5.14 -12.90 11.23
CA ARG A 26 6.02 -14.01 11.65
C ARG A 26 5.30 -15.35 11.75
N ALA A 27 3.98 -15.33 12.00
CA ALA A 27 3.11 -16.49 12.12
C ALA A 27 2.27 -16.76 10.86
N MET A 28 2.37 -15.93 9.82
CA MET A 28 1.58 -16.09 8.59
C MET A 28 2.21 -17.10 7.63
N GLY A 29 1.46 -18.16 7.30
CA GLY A 29 1.87 -19.16 6.33
C GLY A 29 2.96 -20.13 6.83
N PRO A 30 3.62 -20.87 5.92
CA PRO A 30 4.61 -21.88 6.28
C PRO A 30 5.80 -21.29 7.02
N ALA A 31 6.20 -21.93 8.11
CA ALA A 31 7.39 -21.54 8.87
C ALA A 31 8.68 -22.11 8.23
N ARG A 32 9.73 -21.32 8.23
CA ARG A 32 11.11 -21.74 7.91
C ARG A 32 12.05 -21.23 9.00
N GLY A 33 12.49 -22.12 9.86
CA GLY A 33 13.23 -21.75 11.07
C GLY A 33 12.33 -21.03 12.08
N ARG A 34 12.76 -19.84 12.56
CA ARG A 34 12.06 -19.07 13.59
C ARG A 34 11.00 -18.10 13.05
N SER A 35 10.68 -18.13 11.76
CA SER A 35 9.79 -17.16 11.14
C SER A 35 9.10 -17.74 9.91
N SER A 36 7.98 -17.17 9.51
CA SER A 36 7.31 -17.56 8.27
C SER A 36 8.11 -17.13 7.04
N VAL A 37 7.92 -17.85 5.94
CA VAL A 37 8.47 -17.47 4.64
C VAL A 37 7.97 -16.10 4.22
N PHE A 38 6.68 -15.80 4.48
CA PHE A 38 6.09 -14.50 4.20
C PHE A 38 6.84 -13.38 4.91
N PHE A 39 7.09 -13.51 6.22
CA PHE A 39 7.85 -12.51 6.98
C PHE A 39 9.25 -12.29 6.39
N GLN A 40 9.95 -13.35 6.03
CA GLN A 40 11.29 -13.26 5.45
C GLN A 40 11.28 -12.52 4.11
N LEU A 41 10.30 -12.79 3.24
CA LEU A 41 10.16 -12.13 1.95
C LEU A 41 9.91 -10.62 2.07
N VAL A 42 9.02 -10.21 3.00
CA VAL A 42 8.63 -8.79 3.11
C VAL A 42 9.52 -7.96 4.04
N ASN A 43 10.49 -8.59 4.74
CA ASN A 43 11.37 -7.90 5.69
C ASN A 43 12.87 -8.08 5.45
N ARG A 44 13.28 -8.61 4.28
CA ARG A 44 14.71 -8.64 3.93
C ARG A 44 15.31 -7.22 3.94
N ASN A 45 16.58 -7.14 4.17
CA ASN A 45 17.35 -5.89 4.24
C ASN A 45 16.90 -4.92 5.36
N LYS A 46 16.12 -5.41 6.35
CA LYS A 46 15.70 -4.60 7.49
C LYS A 46 16.37 -5.10 8.77
N ARG A 47 16.74 -4.18 9.63
CA ARG A 47 17.06 -4.45 11.04
C ARG A 47 15.78 -4.35 11.85
N ALA A 48 15.70 -5.03 13.00
CA ALA A 48 14.54 -4.97 13.86
C ALA A 48 14.94 -4.72 15.33
N ILE A 49 14.08 -3.98 16.02
CA ILE A 49 14.14 -3.77 17.47
C ILE A 49 12.75 -3.97 18.05
N ARG A 50 12.66 -4.49 19.26
CA ARG A 50 11.38 -4.59 19.99
C ARG A 50 11.27 -3.46 20.98
N LEU A 51 10.17 -2.70 20.91
CA LEU A 51 9.86 -1.60 21.82
C LEU A 51 8.39 -1.65 22.22
N ASP A 52 8.11 -1.55 23.51
CA ASP A 52 6.75 -1.27 23.98
C ASP A 52 6.53 0.25 23.97
N LEU A 53 5.84 0.73 22.96
CA LEU A 53 5.55 2.16 22.77
C LEU A 53 4.51 2.70 23.76
N LYS A 54 3.84 1.83 24.54
CA LYS A 54 2.94 2.24 25.62
C LYS A 54 3.73 2.65 26.87
N GLN A 55 4.97 2.19 27.00
CA GLN A 55 5.86 2.54 28.10
C GLN A 55 6.66 3.80 27.79
N PRO A 56 6.87 4.70 28.77
CA PRO A 56 7.66 5.92 28.56
C PRO A 56 9.06 5.66 28.02
N GLN A 57 9.73 4.60 28.47
CA GLN A 57 11.07 4.24 28.03
C GLN A 57 11.09 3.81 26.54
N GLY A 58 10.08 3.02 26.09
CA GLY A 58 9.95 2.62 24.69
C GLY A 58 9.72 3.83 23.79
N ARG A 59 8.86 4.76 24.22
CA ARG A 59 8.62 6.02 23.52
C ARG A 59 9.89 6.87 23.44
N GLU A 60 10.64 7.00 24.55
CA GLU A 60 11.89 7.76 24.56
C GLU A 60 12.90 7.21 23.55
N VAL A 61 13.03 5.89 23.43
CA VAL A 61 13.89 5.26 22.42
C VAL A 61 13.40 5.59 21.01
N LEU A 62 12.08 5.54 20.75
CA LEU A 62 11.52 5.94 19.45
C LEU A 62 11.86 7.40 19.12
N LEU A 63 11.68 8.33 20.06
CA LEU A 63 12.01 9.75 19.87
C LEU A 63 13.49 9.97 19.55
N ARG A 64 14.38 9.23 20.21
CA ARG A 64 15.82 9.27 19.93
C ARG A 64 16.14 8.74 18.53
N LEU A 65 15.49 7.66 18.10
CA LEU A 65 15.63 7.14 16.73
C LEU A 65 15.11 8.14 15.69
N ALA A 66 13.92 8.72 15.92
CA ALA A 66 13.30 9.69 15.04
C ALA A 66 14.12 10.97 14.85
N LYS A 67 14.88 11.38 15.89
CA LYS A 67 15.76 12.54 15.83
C LYS A 67 16.85 12.41 14.75
N GLY A 68 17.29 11.19 14.46
CA GLY A 68 18.31 10.90 13.43
C GLY A 68 17.73 10.29 12.14
N ALA A 69 16.43 10.06 12.06
CA ALA A 69 15.79 9.45 10.90
C ALA A 69 15.40 10.50 9.85
N GLU A 70 15.50 10.17 8.58
CA GLU A 70 14.93 10.99 7.51
C GLU A 70 13.45 10.68 7.28
N ILE A 71 13.04 9.42 7.53
CA ILE A 71 11.70 8.92 7.23
C ILE A 71 11.19 8.09 8.41
N LEU A 72 9.91 8.26 8.75
CA LEU A 72 9.15 7.34 9.60
C LEU A 72 7.91 6.88 8.83
N VAL A 73 7.65 5.57 8.87
CA VAL A 73 6.47 4.96 8.23
C VAL A 73 5.69 4.20 9.28
N GLU A 74 4.38 4.43 9.33
CA GLU A 74 3.48 3.69 10.20
C GLU A 74 2.20 3.29 9.45
N GLY A 75 1.50 2.28 9.96
CA GLY A 75 0.25 1.78 9.39
C GLY A 75 -0.80 1.48 10.47
N PHE A 76 -0.80 2.23 11.57
CA PHE A 76 -1.82 2.14 12.59
C PHE A 76 -3.11 2.85 12.15
N ARG A 77 -4.19 2.60 12.85
CA ARG A 77 -5.42 3.38 12.67
C ARG A 77 -5.17 4.85 13.00
N PRO A 78 -5.89 5.78 12.36
CA PRO A 78 -5.76 7.21 12.64
C PRO A 78 -5.81 7.53 14.13
N GLY A 79 -4.94 8.42 14.57
CA GLY A 79 -4.83 8.86 15.95
C GLY A 79 -4.10 7.91 16.92
N VAL A 80 -3.78 6.66 16.54
CA VAL A 80 -3.07 5.73 17.45
C VAL A 80 -1.68 6.23 17.78
N MET A 81 -0.89 6.64 16.78
CA MET A 81 0.46 7.17 17.01
C MET A 81 0.43 8.45 17.86
N ALA A 82 -0.55 9.33 17.66
CA ALA A 82 -0.71 10.53 18.50
C ALA A 82 -1.02 10.16 19.97
N LYS A 83 -1.90 9.16 20.21
CA LYS A 83 -2.16 8.67 21.56
C LYS A 83 -0.92 8.07 22.23
N LEU A 84 -0.01 7.52 21.46
CA LEU A 84 1.29 7.02 21.94
C LEU A 84 2.31 8.15 22.14
N GLY A 85 1.99 9.41 21.81
CA GLY A 85 2.91 10.55 21.86
C GLY A 85 4.03 10.46 20.83
N ALA A 86 3.73 9.88 19.68
CA ALA A 86 4.62 9.66 18.55
C ALA A 86 3.95 9.98 17.21
N GLY A 87 2.90 10.82 17.22
CA GLY A 87 2.26 11.32 16.01
C GLY A 87 3.14 12.31 15.26
N TYR A 88 2.68 12.72 14.09
CA TYR A 88 3.45 13.65 13.24
C TYR A 88 3.91 14.90 14.00
N ASN A 89 3.02 15.56 14.72
CA ASN A 89 3.35 16.79 15.44
C ASN A 89 4.39 16.56 16.55
N ASP A 90 4.30 15.43 17.26
CA ASP A 90 5.26 15.08 18.30
C ASP A 90 6.65 14.87 17.73
N LEU A 91 6.73 14.16 16.60
CA LEU A 91 8.00 13.81 15.95
C LEU A 91 8.58 14.98 15.15
N ALA A 92 7.76 15.80 14.51
CA ALA A 92 8.20 17.02 13.83
C ALA A 92 8.79 18.04 14.81
N ALA A 93 8.33 18.06 16.06
CA ALA A 93 8.92 18.91 17.11
C ALA A 93 10.37 18.51 17.46
N VAL A 94 10.72 17.21 17.37
CA VAL A 94 12.09 16.73 17.65
C VAL A 94 12.95 16.63 16.39
N ASN A 95 12.33 16.50 15.22
CA ASN A 95 13.00 16.48 13.92
C ASN A 95 12.15 17.18 12.85
N PRO A 96 12.30 18.50 12.67
CA PRO A 96 11.52 19.27 11.70
C PRO A 96 11.72 18.86 10.22
N ARG A 97 12.74 18.04 9.95
CA ARG A 97 13.03 17.52 8.59
C ARG A 97 12.44 16.14 8.34
N LEU A 98 11.81 15.52 9.33
CA LEU A 98 11.27 14.18 9.23
C LEU A 98 10.13 14.10 8.20
N VAL A 99 10.26 13.20 7.25
CA VAL A 99 9.14 12.75 6.41
C VAL A 99 8.39 11.68 7.18
N TYR A 100 7.17 12.00 7.58
CA TYR A 100 6.29 11.08 8.32
C TYR A 100 5.23 10.53 7.37
N CYS A 101 5.16 9.22 7.18
CA CYS A 101 4.21 8.59 6.29
C CYS A 101 3.23 7.71 7.06
N SER A 102 1.94 8.06 7.00
CA SER A 102 0.84 7.22 7.46
C SER A 102 0.23 6.47 6.27
N ILE A 103 0.08 5.15 6.41
CA ILE A 103 -0.54 4.30 5.40
C ILE A 103 -1.79 3.70 6.03
N THR A 104 -2.96 4.09 5.53
CA THR A 104 -4.24 3.64 6.08
C THR A 104 -5.20 3.18 4.98
N SER A 105 -6.30 2.61 5.40
CA SER A 105 -7.37 2.16 4.51
C SER A 105 -7.96 3.32 3.70
N TYR A 106 -8.31 4.42 4.41
CA TYR A 106 -9.17 5.49 3.90
C TYR A 106 -8.65 6.90 4.22
N GLY A 107 -7.37 7.06 4.61
CA GLY A 107 -6.79 8.35 5.00
C GLY A 107 -6.91 8.64 6.50
N GLN A 108 -6.30 9.75 6.91
CA GLN A 108 -6.28 10.19 8.31
C GLN A 108 -7.55 10.93 8.72
N ASP A 109 -8.34 11.38 7.77
CA ASP A 109 -9.60 12.09 7.96
C ASP A 109 -10.71 11.56 7.02
N GLY A 110 -11.89 12.21 7.07
CA GLY A 110 -13.02 11.83 6.24
C GLY A 110 -13.95 10.78 6.88
N PRO A 111 -15.08 10.48 6.21
CA PRO A 111 -16.18 9.70 6.80
C PRO A 111 -15.85 8.22 7.00
N TYR A 112 -14.78 7.72 6.43
CA TYR A 112 -14.34 6.32 6.54
C TYR A 112 -13.05 6.12 7.33
N ALA A 113 -12.42 7.17 7.84
CA ALA A 113 -11.12 7.10 8.52
C ALA A 113 -11.09 6.05 9.64
N ASP A 114 -12.15 5.91 10.41
CA ASP A 114 -12.27 4.95 11.51
C ASP A 114 -12.74 3.55 11.10
N ARG A 115 -13.05 3.32 9.81
CA ARG A 115 -13.53 2.01 9.36
C ARG A 115 -12.41 1.00 9.23
N ALA A 116 -12.70 -0.24 9.60
CA ALA A 116 -11.83 -1.38 9.31
C ALA A 116 -12.05 -1.86 7.87
N GLY A 117 -11.01 -2.45 7.30
CA GLY A 117 -11.08 -3.07 5.98
C GLY A 117 -9.82 -3.83 5.66
N HIS A 118 -9.87 -4.57 4.58
CA HIS A 118 -8.77 -5.25 3.92
C HIS A 118 -8.80 -4.94 2.43
N ASP A 119 -7.83 -5.39 1.68
CA ASP A 119 -7.66 -5.16 0.25
C ASP A 119 -8.96 -5.22 -0.55
N ILE A 120 -9.74 -6.26 -0.35
CA ILE A 120 -11.04 -6.48 -1.04
C ILE A 120 -12.04 -5.34 -0.80
N ASN A 121 -12.04 -4.76 0.41
CA ASN A 121 -12.90 -3.62 0.72
C ASN A 121 -12.43 -2.35 0.01
N TYR A 122 -11.11 -2.15 -0.04
CA TYR A 122 -10.52 -0.96 -0.66
C TYR A 122 -10.72 -0.94 -2.17
N ILE A 123 -10.48 -2.08 -2.86
CA ILE A 123 -10.77 -2.19 -4.29
C ILE A 123 -12.26 -2.11 -4.59
N GLY A 124 -13.12 -2.58 -3.66
CA GLY A 124 -14.58 -2.46 -3.76
C GLY A 124 -15.03 -1.00 -3.72
N TYR A 125 -14.60 -0.23 -2.72
CA TYR A 125 -14.91 1.20 -2.61
C TYR A 125 -14.32 2.03 -3.76
N ALA A 126 -13.18 1.65 -4.29
CA ALA A 126 -12.57 2.29 -5.45
C ALA A 126 -13.27 1.93 -6.78
N GLY A 127 -14.27 1.03 -6.77
CA GLY A 127 -14.97 0.54 -7.97
C GLY A 127 -14.18 -0.45 -8.82
N VAL A 128 -12.89 -0.66 -8.54
CA VAL A 128 -12.03 -1.57 -9.30
C VAL A 128 -12.43 -3.03 -9.08
N GLY A 129 -12.85 -3.38 -7.86
CA GLY A 129 -13.30 -4.73 -7.54
C GLY A 129 -14.50 -5.20 -8.38
N ASP A 130 -15.40 -4.29 -8.75
CA ASP A 130 -16.51 -4.58 -9.65
C ASP A 130 -16.06 -4.95 -11.06
N GLN A 131 -14.91 -4.47 -11.50
CA GLN A 131 -14.40 -4.71 -12.86
C GLN A 131 -13.60 -6.00 -13.01
N ILE A 132 -13.35 -6.72 -11.91
CA ILE A 132 -12.56 -7.96 -11.91
C ILE A 132 -13.51 -9.16 -11.89
N GLY A 133 -13.48 -9.97 -12.96
CA GLY A 133 -14.33 -11.15 -13.09
C GLY A 133 -14.96 -11.31 -14.47
N THR A 134 -16.07 -12.04 -14.51
CA THR A 134 -16.88 -12.24 -15.71
C THR A 134 -18.10 -11.32 -15.71
N GLU A 135 -18.84 -11.23 -16.80
CA GLU A 135 -20.10 -10.49 -16.86
C GLU A 135 -21.07 -10.91 -15.75
N GLU A 136 -21.06 -12.19 -15.38
CA GLU A 136 -21.99 -12.77 -14.43
C GLU A 136 -21.64 -12.41 -12.95
N ALA A 137 -20.34 -12.39 -12.61
CA ALA A 137 -19.92 -12.18 -11.21
C ALA A 137 -18.52 -11.56 -11.10
N PRO A 138 -18.31 -10.69 -10.08
CA PRO A 138 -16.98 -10.29 -9.68
C PRO A 138 -16.26 -11.49 -9.03
N VAL A 139 -14.93 -11.52 -9.16
CA VAL A 139 -14.08 -12.53 -8.51
C VAL A 139 -13.04 -11.86 -7.63
N VAL A 140 -12.65 -12.56 -6.55
CA VAL A 140 -11.58 -12.09 -5.68
C VAL A 140 -10.24 -12.32 -6.39
N PRO A 141 -9.46 -11.28 -6.69
CA PRO A 141 -8.16 -11.46 -7.30
C PRO A 141 -7.19 -12.10 -6.30
N ASN A 142 -6.39 -13.06 -6.75
CA ASN A 142 -5.30 -13.62 -5.96
C ASN A 142 -4.04 -12.71 -6.04
N PHE A 143 -4.26 -11.41 -6.02
CA PHE A 143 -3.25 -10.37 -6.03
C PHE A 143 -3.82 -9.15 -5.29
N GLN A 144 -3.21 -8.77 -4.19
CA GLN A 144 -3.70 -7.71 -3.30
C GLN A 144 -3.41 -6.34 -3.92
N ILE A 145 -4.35 -5.85 -4.74
CA ILE A 145 -4.19 -4.65 -5.56
C ILE A 145 -4.00 -3.40 -4.71
N ALA A 146 -4.88 -3.20 -3.74
CA ALA A 146 -4.84 -2.01 -2.91
C ALA A 146 -3.65 -2.03 -1.94
N ASP A 147 -3.35 -3.18 -1.33
CA ASP A 147 -2.20 -3.32 -0.43
C ASP A 147 -0.87 -3.09 -1.15
N LEU A 148 -0.75 -3.55 -2.40
CA LEU A 148 0.50 -3.44 -3.17
C LEU A 148 0.62 -2.09 -3.89
N LEU A 149 -0.44 -1.62 -4.54
CA LEU A 149 -0.43 -0.32 -5.22
C LEU A 149 -0.55 0.81 -4.19
N GLY A 150 -1.60 0.78 -3.39
CA GLY A 150 -1.92 1.82 -2.42
C GLY A 150 -1.04 1.76 -1.16
N GLY A 151 -0.85 0.56 -0.60
CA GLY A 151 -0.11 0.37 0.65
C GLY A 151 1.41 0.19 0.50
N ALA A 152 1.91 -0.06 -0.71
CA ALA A 152 3.34 -0.23 -0.93
C ALA A 152 3.93 0.80 -1.91
N LEU A 153 3.49 0.85 -3.17
CA LEU A 153 4.12 1.69 -4.19
C LEU A 153 3.79 3.17 -4.02
N THR A 154 2.52 3.51 -3.80
CA THR A 154 2.09 4.91 -3.63
C THR A 154 2.79 5.59 -2.44
N PRO A 155 2.90 4.96 -1.24
CA PRO A 155 3.68 5.54 -0.16
C PRO A 155 5.14 5.80 -0.52
N VAL A 156 5.79 4.89 -1.26
CA VAL A 156 7.19 5.08 -1.67
C VAL A 156 7.33 6.29 -2.57
N MET A 157 6.43 6.49 -3.53
CA MET A 157 6.44 7.69 -4.37
C MET A 157 6.27 8.97 -3.54
N GLY A 158 5.29 9.00 -2.63
CA GLY A 158 5.04 10.14 -1.75
C GLY A 158 6.22 10.42 -0.81
N ILE A 159 6.80 9.39 -0.22
CA ILE A 159 7.97 9.48 0.66
C ILE A 159 9.17 10.06 -0.11
N LEU A 160 9.48 9.56 -1.31
CA LEU A 160 10.63 10.02 -2.08
C LEU A 160 10.45 11.47 -2.54
N ALA A 161 9.26 11.86 -2.97
CA ALA A 161 8.94 13.24 -3.31
C ALA A 161 9.10 14.19 -2.10
N ALA A 162 8.54 13.77 -0.95
CA ALA A 162 8.67 14.54 0.29
C ALA A 162 10.13 14.60 0.80
N LEU A 163 10.91 13.54 0.60
CA LEU A 163 12.34 13.52 0.98
C LEU A 163 13.17 14.48 0.13
N ILE A 164 12.91 14.54 -1.19
CA ILE A 164 13.55 15.51 -2.07
C ILE A 164 13.25 16.94 -1.63
N ASP A 165 11.97 17.23 -1.34
CA ASP A 165 11.57 18.54 -0.79
C ASP A 165 12.25 18.82 0.56
N ALA A 166 12.24 17.86 1.48
CA ALA A 166 12.84 18.03 2.80
C ALA A 166 14.36 18.29 2.75
N ARG A 167 15.06 17.69 1.79
CA ARG A 167 16.50 17.92 1.58
C ARG A 167 16.79 19.32 1.05
N SER A 168 15.91 19.91 0.24
CA SER A 168 16.06 21.25 -0.31
C SER A 168 15.51 22.34 0.61
N SER A 169 14.32 22.14 1.20
CA SER A 169 13.63 23.13 2.02
C SER A 169 14.05 23.13 3.49
N GLY A 170 14.68 22.05 3.96
CA GLY A 170 14.98 21.83 5.37
C GLY A 170 13.77 21.44 6.22
N ARG A 171 12.59 21.20 5.63
CA ARG A 171 11.35 20.88 6.32
C ARG A 171 10.75 19.57 5.83
N GLY A 172 10.44 18.69 6.76
CA GLY A 172 9.73 17.45 6.49
C GLY A 172 8.25 17.66 6.17
N ARG A 173 7.58 16.57 5.85
CA ARG A 173 6.15 16.55 5.50
C ARG A 173 5.45 15.37 6.16
N HIS A 174 4.15 15.53 6.44
CA HIS A 174 3.25 14.41 6.66
C HIS A 174 2.74 13.92 5.29
N VAL A 175 3.03 12.69 4.95
CA VAL A 175 2.53 11.99 3.77
C VAL A 175 1.39 11.09 4.23
N ASP A 176 0.17 11.46 3.94
CA ASP A 176 -1.03 10.67 4.23
C ASP A 176 -1.40 9.85 2.99
N VAL A 177 -1.47 8.54 3.13
CA VAL A 177 -1.79 7.62 2.03
C VAL A 177 -3.01 6.79 2.40
N ALA A 178 -4.12 7.05 1.71
CA ALA A 178 -5.29 6.20 1.71
C ALA A 178 -5.16 5.14 0.61
N MET A 179 -5.16 3.86 0.97
CA MET A 179 -5.04 2.77 -0.02
C MET A 179 -6.18 2.78 -1.03
N THR A 180 -7.40 3.10 -0.57
CA THR A 180 -8.59 3.20 -1.44
C THR A 180 -8.43 4.32 -2.47
N ASP A 181 -7.99 5.51 -2.04
CA ASP A 181 -7.84 6.66 -2.93
C ASP A 181 -6.72 6.43 -3.96
N ALA A 182 -5.64 5.76 -3.53
CA ALA A 182 -4.57 5.37 -4.43
C ALA A 182 -5.06 4.44 -5.54
N VAL A 183 -5.90 3.46 -5.23
CA VAL A 183 -6.52 2.57 -6.23
C VAL A 183 -7.46 3.36 -7.14
N PHE A 184 -8.32 4.21 -6.57
CA PHE A 184 -9.25 5.05 -7.33
C PHE A 184 -8.52 5.99 -8.30
N ALA A 185 -7.43 6.62 -7.86
CA ALA A 185 -6.61 7.49 -8.70
C ALA A 185 -5.99 6.78 -9.93
N HIS A 186 -5.84 5.45 -9.86
CA HIS A 186 -5.34 4.64 -10.98
C HIS A 186 -6.46 3.98 -11.82
N ALA A 187 -7.73 4.16 -11.46
CA ALA A 187 -8.89 3.63 -12.19
C ALA A 187 -9.24 4.49 -13.43
N ILE A 188 -8.24 4.93 -14.18
CA ILE A 188 -8.37 5.94 -15.25
C ILE A 188 -9.39 5.53 -16.31
N LEU A 189 -9.35 4.29 -16.82
CA LEU A 189 -10.26 3.85 -17.87
C LEU A 189 -11.73 3.81 -17.40
N LEU A 190 -11.95 3.48 -16.14
CA LEU A 190 -13.30 3.50 -15.55
C LEU A 190 -13.80 4.94 -15.41
N LEU A 191 -12.92 5.85 -14.96
CA LEU A 191 -13.24 7.27 -14.85
C LEU A 191 -13.54 7.91 -16.20
N VAL A 192 -12.77 7.60 -17.25
CA VAL A 192 -13.04 8.06 -18.61
C VAL A 192 -14.42 7.60 -19.08
N GLY A 193 -14.73 6.31 -18.94
CA GLY A 193 -16.05 5.78 -19.32
C GLY A 193 -17.20 6.46 -18.58
N PHE A 194 -17.02 6.68 -17.28
CA PHE A 194 -18.02 7.37 -16.45
C PHE A 194 -18.20 8.85 -16.85
N LEU A 195 -17.10 9.57 -17.04
CA LEU A 195 -17.15 11.00 -17.42
C LEU A 195 -17.74 11.23 -18.80
N GLU A 196 -17.49 10.33 -19.76
CA GLU A 196 -18.05 10.44 -21.12
C GLU A 196 -19.52 10.01 -21.21
N HIS A 197 -19.91 8.94 -20.50
CA HIS A 197 -21.16 8.26 -20.72
C HIS A 197 -22.08 8.20 -19.49
N GLY A 198 -21.64 8.74 -18.35
CA GLY A 198 -22.37 8.67 -17.07
C GLY A 198 -22.42 7.27 -16.46
N LYS A 199 -21.68 6.31 -17.03
CA LYS A 199 -21.59 4.91 -16.55
C LYS A 199 -20.25 4.29 -16.87
N THR A 200 -19.82 3.35 -16.04
CA THR A 200 -18.65 2.52 -16.30
C THR A 200 -19.01 1.40 -17.31
N PRO A 201 -18.05 0.88 -18.09
CA PRO A 201 -18.26 -0.33 -18.89
C PRO A 201 -18.72 -1.49 -17.99
N GLY A 202 -19.53 -2.39 -18.51
CA GLY A 202 -19.82 -3.65 -17.83
C GLY A 202 -18.54 -4.47 -17.65
N ARG A 203 -18.50 -5.27 -16.57
CA ARG A 203 -17.39 -6.19 -16.31
C ARG A 203 -17.18 -7.13 -17.49
N GLY A 204 -15.95 -7.32 -17.95
CA GLY A 204 -15.63 -8.17 -19.10
C GLY A 204 -15.95 -7.58 -20.48
N THR A 205 -16.61 -6.42 -20.57
CA THR A 205 -17.06 -5.83 -21.84
C THR A 205 -16.20 -4.65 -22.30
N GLY A 206 -15.32 -4.15 -21.45
CA GLY A 206 -14.42 -3.04 -21.77
C GLY A 206 -13.35 -3.44 -22.78
N MET A 207 -12.84 -2.48 -23.55
CA MET A 207 -11.80 -2.66 -24.56
C MET A 207 -10.57 -3.42 -24.04
N LEU A 208 -10.11 -3.10 -22.83
CA LEU A 208 -8.97 -3.77 -22.14
C LEU A 208 -9.43 -4.76 -21.06
N GLY A 209 -10.72 -5.08 -21.03
CA GLY A 209 -11.33 -5.97 -20.05
C GLY A 209 -11.84 -7.29 -20.64
N GLY A 210 -11.47 -7.61 -21.89
CA GLY A 210 -11.94 -8.84 -22.55
C GLY A 210 -13.09 -8.64 -23.53
N GLY A 211 -13.60 -7.41 -23.71
CA GLY A 211 -14.68 -7.09 -24.66
C GLY A 211 -14.27 -7.16 -26.13
N LEU A 212 -12.98 -7.26 -26.43
CA LEU A 212 -12.48 -7.37 -27.80
C LEU A 212 -11.80 -8.73 -28.02
N PRO A 213 -12.06 -9.39 -29.19
CA PRO A 213 -11.36 -10.65 -29.51
C PRO A 213 -9.84 -10.52 -29.56
N CYS A 214 -9.32 -9.36 -29.91
CA CYS A 214 -7.89 -9.06 -29.96
C CYS A 214 -7.26 -8.75 -28.60
N TYR A 215 -8.06 -8.61 -27.55
CA TYR A 215 -7.59 -8.38 -26.21
C TYR A 215 -8.39 -9.25 -25.23
N ASN A 216 -8.00 -10.52 -25.15
CA ASN A 216 -8.73 -11.51 -24.37
C ASN A 216 -7.86 -12.72 -24.01
N VAL A 217 -8.41 -13.61 -23.17
CA VAL A 217 -7.78 -14.86 -22.76
C VAL A 217 -8.58 -16.03 -23.35
N TYR A 218 -7.89 -16.94 -24.03
CA TYR A 218 -8.49 -18.07 -24.72
C TYR A 218 -7.96 -19.41 -24.19
N ARG A 219 -8.88 -20.37 -24.05
CA ARG A 219 -8.49 -21.74 -23.71
C ARG A 219 -7.88 -22.43 -24.93
N THR A 220 -6.71 -23.02 -24.76
CA THR A 220 -6.02 -23.80 -25.78
C THR A 220 -6.51 -25.26 -25.79
N ARG A 221 -6.19 -26.01 -26.89
CA ARG A 221 -6.63 -27.40 -27.06
C ARG A 221 -6.11 -28.32 -25.93
N ASP A 222 -4.96 -28.06 -25.38
CA ASP A 222 -4.34 -28.80 -24.28
C ASP A 222 -4.86 -28.40 -22.89
N GLY A 223 -5.91 -27.54 -22.85
CA GLY A 223 -6.57 -27.13 -21.62
C GLY A 223 -5.89 -25.98 -20.87
N ARG A 224 -4.77 -25.47 -21.38
CA ARG A 224 -4.12 -24.25 -20.86
C ARG A 224 -4.80 -22.98 -21.35
N TYR A 225 -4.25 -21.84 -21.03
CA TYR A 225 -4.77 -20.53 -21.46
C TYR A 225 -3.68 -19.72 -22.15
N MET A 226 -4.10 -18.94 -23.13
CA MET A 226 -3.27 -18.00 -23.87
C MET A 226 -3.90 -16.62 -23.80
N ALA A 227 -3.13 -15.61 -23.45
CA ALA A 227 -3.53 -14.21 -23.51
C ALA A 227 -3.18 -13.65 -24.90
N VAL A 228 -4.14 -12.97 -25.52
CA VAL A 228 -3.96 -12.22 -26.77
C VAL A 228 -4.06 -10.73 -26.44
N GLY A 229 -3.09 -9.95 -26.87
CA GLY A 229 -3.04 -8.48 -26.71
C GLY A 229 -2.61 -7.83 -28.02
N ALA A 230 -3.43 -7.91 -29.05
CA ALA A 230 -3.15 -7.44 -30.42
C ALA A 230 -4.04 -6.26 -30.78
N LEU A 231 -3.92 -5.14 -30.06
CA LEU A 231 -4.76 -3.95 -30.24
C LEU A 231 -4.44 -3.20 -31.53
N GLU A 232 -3.17 -3.16 -31.93
CA GLU A 232 -2.77 -2.45 -33.11
C GLU A 232 -3.02 -3.31 -34.37
N ARG A 233 -3.59 -2.69 -35.42
CA ARG A 233 -3.96 -3.36 -36.64
C ARG A 233 -2.84 -4.20 -37.29
N LYS A 234 -1.58 -3.82 -37.08
CA LYS A 234 -0.41 -4.56 -37.59
C LYS A 234 -0.17 -5.92 -36.94
N PHE A 235 -0.82 -6.18 -35.78
CA PHE A 235 -0.69 -7.44 -35.05
C PHE A 235 -1.86 -8.39 -35.24
N TRP A 236 -2.81 -8.01 -36.13
CA TRP A 236 -3.94 -8.83 -36.55
C TRP A 236 -3.61 -9.66 -37.78
#